data_11ee0263c935b53d926d65a29808df8a
#
_entry.id   11ee0263c935b53d926d65a29808df8a
#
_cell.length_a   1.000
_cell.length_b   1.000
_cell.length_c   1.000
_cell.angle_alpha   90.00
_cell.angle_beta   90.00
_cell.angle_gamma   90.00
#
_symmetry.space_group_name_H-M   'P 1'
#
loop_
_entity.id
_entity.type
_entity.pdbx_description
1 polymer ?
#
loop_
_entity_poly.entity_id
_entity_poly.type
_entity_poly.pdbx_seq_one_letter_code
_entity_poly.pdbx_strand_id
1 'polypeptide(L)'
;MKKLEVKTNPAVEKVFNNYPEFIRNKMIDLRELVLETAKEIDGLKMLEETLKWGEPSYLAKNGSTLRIDWKSKTPNQYALYFKCTSRLVETFKLIYKNKFNFEGNRAIVFQIDDDIPVDELKECIRATLTYHKVKHLPTLAI
;
A
#
# COMPACT_ATOMS: atom_id res chain seq x y z
N MET A 1 3.33 10.49 23.54
CA MET A 1 3.49 9.28 22.72
C MET A 1 2.38 9.19 21.71
N LYS A 2 2.76 9.03 20.47
CA LYS A 2 1.81 8.92 19.37
C LYS A 2 1.18 7.53 19.35
N LYS A 3 -0.14 7.46 19.22
CA LYS A 3 -0.85 6.21 19.15
C LYS A 3 -1.83 6.22 17.97
N LEU A 4 -1.61 5.31 17.02
CA LEU A 4 -2.49 5.14 15.87
C LEU A 4 -3.64 4.19 16.25
N GLU A 5 -4.87 4.60 15.95
CA GLU A 5 -6.01 3.71 16.01
C GLU A 5 -6.24 3.09 14.63
N VAL A 6 -6.28 1.78 14.55
CA VAL A 6 -6.61 1.07 13.31
C VAL A 6 -8.05 0.59 13.43
N LYS A 7 -8.92 1.14 12.59
CA LYS A 7 -10.32 0.74 12.54
C LYS A 7 -10.49 -0.29 11.44
N THR A 8 -10.59 -1.56 11.83
CA THR A 8 -10.66 -2.66 10.88
C THR A 8 -12.09 -3.17 10.69
N ASN A 9 -12.29 -3.87 9.57
CA ASN A 9 -13.54 -4.53 9.23
C ASN A 9 -13.29 -6.03 9.28
N PRO A 10 -14.15 -6.82 9.97
CA PRO A 10 -13.96 -8.28 10.05
C PRO A 10 -13.86 -8.99 8.71
N ALA A 11 -14.45 -8.43 7.66
CA ALA A 11 -14.36 -9.00 6.31
C ALA A 11 -12.92 -9.03 5.78
N VAL A 12 -12.06 -8.11 6.25
CA VAL A 12 -10.65 -8.07 5.85
C VAL A 12 -9.91 -9.32 6.33
N GLU A 13 -10.13 -9.71 7.59
CA GLU A 13 -9.51 -10.92 8.13
C GLU A 13 -9.87 -12.15 7.31
N LYS A 14 -11.12 -12.24 6.86
CA LYS A 14 -11.56 -13.36 6.02
C LYS A 14 -10.81 -13.41 4.68
N VAL A 15 -10.55 -12.26 4.08
CA VAL A 15 -9.78 -12.19 2.83
C VAL A 15 -8.37 -12.71 3.05
N PHE A 16 -7.69 -12.25 4.12
CA PHE A 16 -6.34 -12.72 4.42
C PHE A 16 -6.31 -14.22 4.69
N ASN A 17 -7.29 -14.74 5.44
CA ASN A 17 -7.37 -16.16 5.73
C ASN A 17 -7.65 -17.01 4.49
N ASN A 18 -8.27 -16.45 3.47
CA ASN A 18 -8.60 -17.14 2.22
C ASN A 18 -7.48 -17.09 1.17
N TYR A 19 -6.43 -16.30 1.39
CA TYR A 19 -5.30 -16.36 0.47
C TYR A 19 -4.67 -17.76 0.53
N PRO A 20 -4.21 -18.30 -0.61
CA PRO A 20 -3.48 -19.56 -0.61
C PRO A 20 -2.30 -19.51 0.35
N GLU A 21 -1.99 -20.65 0.95
CA GLU A 21 -0.92 -20.75 1.95
C GLU A 21 0.41 -20.18 1.43
N PHE A 22 0.72 -20.44 0.14
CA PHE A 22 2.01 -20.03 -0.43
C PHE A 22 2.19 -18.51 -0.51
N ILE A 23 1.12 -17.73 -0.44
CA ILE A 23 1.17 -16.26 -0.55
C ILE A 23 0.70 -15.55 0.72
N ARG A 24 0.00 -16.25 1.61
CA ARG A 24 -0.66 -15.63 2.77
C ARG A 24 0.30 -14.85 3.64
N ASN A 25 1.46 -15.42 3.96
CA ASN A 25 2.42 -14.74 4.83
C ASN A 25 2.99 -13.47 4.19
N LYS A 26 3.20 -13.49 2.87
CA LYS A 26 3.66 -12.30 2.16
C LYS A 26 2.61 -11.19 2.18
N MET A 27 1.35 -11.54 2.08
CA MET A 27 0.26 -10.56 2.17
C MET A 27 0.13 -10.01 3.58
N ILE A 28 0.30 -10.86 4.59
CA ILE A 28 0.28 -10.41 6.00
C ILE A 28 1.47 -9.48 6.26
N ASP A 29 2.65 -9.81 5.76
CA ASP A 29 3.83 -8.95 5.91
C ASP A 29 3.63 -7.60 5.23
N LEU A 30 2.99 -7.59 4.06
CA LEU A 30 2.68 -6.36 3.36
C LEU A 30 1.69 -5.50 4.16
N ARG A 31 0.67 -6.12 4.73
CA ARG A 31 -0.26 -5.44 5.64
C ARG A 31 0.48 -4.81 6.83
N GLU A 32 1.36 -5.58 7.45
CA GLU A 32 2.13 -5.08 8.60
C GLU A 32 2.99 -3.88 8.22
N LEU A 33 3.57 -3.90 7.02
CA LEU A 33 4.36 -2.77 6.53
C LEU A 33 3.52 -1.52 6.35
N VAL A 34 2.28 -1.66 5.84
CA VAL A 34 1.36 -0.53 5.72
C VAL A 34 1.03 0.04 7.11
N LEU A 35 0.70 -0.83 8.07
CA LEU A 35 0.36 -0.39 9.43
C LEU A 35 1.55 0.26 10.12
N GLU A 36 2.74 -0.31 9.98
CA GLU A 36 3.95 0.25 10.55
C GLU A 36 4.25 1.65 10.00
N THR A 37 4.13 1.79 8.67
CA THR A 37 4.36 3.08 8.02
C THR A 37 3.34 4.12 8.50
N ALA A 38 2.08 3.72 8.62
CA ALA A 38 1.03 4.62 9.14
C ALA A 38 1.35 5.12 10.54
N LYS A 39 1.87 4.23 11.40
CA LYS A 39 2.25 4.61 12.77
C LYS A 39 3.37 5.65 12.80
N GLU A 40 4.21 5.68 11.78
CA GLU A 40 5.33 6.62 11.69
C GLU A 40 4.93 8.00 11.17
N ILE A 41 3.72 8.15 10.65
CA ILE A 41 3.24 9.43 10.11
C ILE A 41 2.82 10.35 11.26
N ASP A 42 3.50 11.48 11.38
CA ASP A 42 3.15 12.48 12.39
C ASP A 42 1.76 13.05 12.17
N GLY A 43 0.98 13.09 13.24
CA GLY A 43 -0.37 13.64 13.18
C GLY A 43 -1.44 12.69 12.67
N LEU A 44 -1.07 11.51 12.18
CA LEU A 44 -2.06 10.52 11.76
C LEU A 44 -2.56 9.77 12.98
N LYS A 45 -3.86 9.93 13.29
CA LYS A 45 -4.46 9.35 14.49
C LYS A 45 -5.25 8.08 14.22
N MET A 46 -5.77 7.94 13.00
CA MET A 46 -6.60 6.80 12.63
C MET A 46 -6.33 6.36 11.22
N LEU A 47 -6.31 5.03 11.02
CA LEU A 47 -6.26 4.39 9.71
C LEU A 47 -7.46 3.46 9.62
N GLU A 48 -8.23 3.59 8.55
CA GLU A 48 -9.33 2.65 8.28
C GLU A 48 -8.82 1.51 7.41
N GLU A 49 -9.10 0.27 7.84
CA GLU A 49 -8.82 -0.94 7.07
C GLU A 49 -10.14 -1.58 6.70
N THR A 50 -10.43 -1.67 5.41
CA THR A 50 -11.70 -2.18 4.91
C THR A 50 -11.50 -2.89 3.57
N LEU A 51 -12.57 -3.26 2.90
CA LEU A 51 -12.53 -3.83 1.55
C LEU A 51 -13.10 -2.85 0.54
N LYS A 52 -12.40 -2.69 -0.57
CA LYS A 52 -12.91 -2.00 -1.76
C LYS A 52 -12.62 -2.90 -2.95
N TRP A 53 -13.66 -3.19 -3.75
CA TRP A 53 -13.54 -4.14 -4.86
C TRP A 53 -13.09 -5.52 -4.39
N GLY A 54 -13.41 -5.88 -3.13
CA GLY A 54 -12.98 -7.15 -2.54
C GLY A 54 -11.52 -7.18 -2.10
N GLU A 55 -10.81 -6.06 -2.17
CA GLU A 55 -9.39 -5.97 -1.85
C GLU A 55 -9.16 -5.24 -0.53
N PRO A 56 -8.23 -5.74 0.31
CA PRO A 56 -7.83 -4.99 1.51
C PRO A 56 -7.39 -3.58 1.16
N SER A 57 -7.99 -2.61 1.82
CA SER A 57 -7.86 -1.19 1.48
C SER A 57 -7.59 -0.37 2.72
N TYR A 58 -6.77 0.66 2.56
CA TYR A 58 -6.29 1.50 3.65
C TYR A 58 -6.56 2.95 3.34
N LEU A 59 -7.30 3.61 4.24
CA LEU A 59 -7.75 4.99 4.07
C LEU A 59 -7.34 5.82 5.28
N ALA A 60 -6.68 6.93 5.02
CA ALA A 60 -6.31 7.91 6.03
C ALA A 60 -6.89 9.26 5.66
N LYS A 61 -7.18 10.08 6.68
CA LYS A 61 -7.60 11.47 6.45
C LYS A 61 -6.52 12.18 5.64
N ASN A 62 -6.90 12.87 4.58
CA ASN A 62 -6.02 13.57 3.66
C ASN A 62 -5.12 12.63 2.82
N GLY A 63 -5.41 11.34 2.82
CA GLY A 63 -4.69 10.36 2.00
C GLY A 63 -5.48 9.93 0.76
N SER A 64 -4.78 9.29 -0.14
CA SER A 64 -5.37 8.54 -1.25
C SER A 64 -5.54 7.09 -0.81
N THR A 65 -6.54 6.39 -1.34
CA THR A 65 -6.77 5.00 -0.97
C THR A 65 -5.63 4.11 -1.47
N LEU A 66 -5.12 3.29 -0.57
CA LEU A 66 -4.13 2.25 -0.90
C LEU A 66 -4.81 0.90 -0.82
N ARG A 67 -4.67 0.07 -1.85
CA ARG A 67 -5.18 -1.30 -1.85
C ARG A 67 -4.04 -2.27 -2.04
N ILE A 68 -4.15 -3.44 -1.44
CA ILE A 68 -3.19 -4.52 -1.65
C ILE A 68 -3.96 -5.78 -1.99
N ASP A 69 -3.43 -6.60 -2.90
CA ASP A 69 -4.10 -7.86 -3.22
C ASP A 69 -3.19 -8.85 -3.94
N TRP A 70 -3.59 -10.12 -3.85
CA TRP A 70 -3.13 -11.22 -4.67
C TRP A 70 -4.32 -11.71 -5.49
N LYS A 71 -4.10 -12.02 -6.76
CA LYS A 71 -5.19 -12.47 -7.65
C LYS A 71 -4.89 -13.84 -8.23
N SER A 72 -5.90 -14.70 -8.25
CA SER A 72 -5.76 -16.07 -8.76
C SER A 72 -5.37 -16.13 -10.24
N LYS A 73 -5.69 -15.09 -11.00
CA LYS A 73 -5.33 -15.04 -12.43
C LYS A 73 -3.83 -14.83 -12.66
N THR A 74 -3.13 -14.29 -11.67
CA THR A 74 -1.70 -14.03 -11.71
C THR A 74 -1.05 -14.55 -10.42
N PRO A 75 -1.04 -15.90 -10.25
CA PRO A 75 -0.74 -16.48 -8.93
C PRO A 75 0.69 -16.28 -8.45
N ASN A 76 1.63 -15.93 -9.35
CA ASN A 76 3.03 -15.77 -9.00
C ASN A 76 3.40 -14.34 -8.61
N GLN A 77 2.41 -13.46 -8.47
CA GLN A 77 2.66 -12.06 -8.11
C GLN A 77 1.62 -11.53 -7.12
N TYR A 78 1.95 -10.42 -6.49
CA TYR A 78 1.03 -9.65 -5.65
C TYR A 78 1.35 -8.17 -5.82
N ALA A 79 0.45 -7.29 -5.40
CA ALA A 79 0.61 -5.89 -5.78
C ALA A 79 0.02 -4.93 -4.75
N LEU A 80 0.53 -3.69 -4.79
CA LEU A 80 -0.12 -2.54 -4.20
C LEU A 80 -0.74 -1.73 -5.34
N TYR A 81 -1.96 -1.26 -5.11
CA TYR A 81 -2.71 -0.48 -6.10
C TYR A 81 -2.94 0.93 -5.61
N PHE A 82 -2.80 1.87 -6.52
CA PHE A 82 -2.91 3.30 -6.27
C PHE A 82 -3.93 3.91 -7.22
N LYS A 83 -4.48 5.07 -6.88
CA LYS A 83 -5.41 5.77 -7.75
C LYS A 83 -4.68 6.18 -9.04
N CYS A 84 -5.14 5.69 -10.18
CA CYS A 84 -4.45 5.89 -11.45
C CYS A 84 -4.46 7.34 -11.94
N THR A 85 -5.42 8.15 -11.47
CA THR A 85 -5.50 9.57 -11.82
C THR A 85 -4.71 10.47 -10.86
N SER A 86 -4.05 9.89 -9.86
CA SER A 86 -3.18 10.62 -8.95
C SER A 86 -1.78 10.76 -9.54
N ARG A 87 -0.94 11.56 -8.87
CA ARG A 87 0.47 11.69 -9.24
C ARG A 87 1.36 10.62 -8.61
N LEU A 88 0.77 9.63 -7.92
CA LEU A 88 1.53 8.68 -7.10
C LEU A 88 2.48 7.84 -7.95
N VAL A 89 1.95 6.97 -8.79
CA VAL A 89 2.79 6.03 -9.53
C VAL A 89 3.74 6.72 -10.51
N GLU A 90 3.29 7.78 -11.19
CA GLU A 90 4.19 8.52 -12.08
C GLU A 90 5.39 9.10 -11.32
N THR A 91 5.18 9.57 -10.09
CA THR A 91 6.26 10.08 -9.25
C THR A 91 7.18 8.94 -8.79
N PHE A 92 6.60 7.81 -8.39
CA PHE A 92 7.38 6.64 -7.99
C PHE A 92 8.27 6.15 -9.14
N LYS A 93 7.77 6.18 -10.38
CA LYS A 93 8.55 5.81 -11.56
C LYS A 93 9.76 6.74 -11.77
N LEU A 94 9.58 8.04 -11.52
CA LEU A 94 10.67 8.99 -11.64
C LEU A 94 11.78 8.72 -10.62
N ILE A 95 11.40 8.43 -9.38
CA ILE A 95 12.33 8.30 -8.27
C ILE A 95 12.91 6.89 -8.18
N TYR A 96 12.08 5.88 -8.38
CA TYR A 96 12.39 4.48 -8.08
C TYR A 96 12.29 3.56 -9.30
N LYS A 97 12.56 4.07 -10.49
CA LYS A 97 12.38 3.29 -11.73
C LYS A 97 13.13 1.95 -11.76
N ASN A 98 14.22 1.82 -11.02
CA ASN A 98 15.02 0.59 -10.98
C ASN A 98 14.76 -0.23 -9.71
N LYS A 99 13.88 0.23 -8.82
CA LYS A 99 13.61 -0.44 -7.56
C LYS A 99 12.34 -1.30 -7.59
N PHE A 100 11.38 -0.92 -8.44
CA PHE A 100 10.09 -1.57 -8.50
C PHE A 100 9.69 -1.91 -9.92
N ASN A 101 8.81 -2.90 -10.06
CA ASN A 101 8.10 -3.16 -11.30
C ASN A 101 6.72 -2.52 -11.20
N PHE A 102 6.35 -1.75 -12.22
CA PHE A 102 5.10 -1.01 -12.23
C PHE A 102 4.15 -1.58 -13.27
N GLU A 103 2.85 -1.53 -12.99
CA GLU A 103 1.81 -1.83 -13.97
C GLU A 103 1.05 -0.54 -14.26
N GLY A 104 1.26 0.02 -15.45
CA GLY A 104 0.65 1.29 -15.83
C GLY A 104 0.96 2.38 -14.80
N ASN A 105 -0.04 3.23 -14.52
CA ASN A 105 0.04 4.25 -13.48
C ASN A 105 -0.76 3.85 -12.24
N ARG A 106 -0.97 2.55 -12.01
CA ARG A 106 -1.89 2.07 -10.99
C ARG A 106 -1.29 1.10 -9.99
N ALA A 107 -0.17 0.44 -10.29
CA ALA A 107 0.31 -0.61 -9.39
C ALA A 107 1.83 -0.70 -9.32
N ILE A 108 2.29 -1.11 -8.13
CA ILE A 108 3.62 -1.67 -7.90
C ILE A 108 3.41 -3.18 -7.76
N VAL A 109 4.11 -3.97 -8.58
CA VAL A 109 3.94 -5.42 -8.64
C VAL A 109 5.20 -6.11 -8.16
N PHE A 110 5.03 -7.11 -7.28
CA PHE A 110 6.11 -7.97 -6.81
C PHE A 110 5.86 -9.40 -7.27
N GLN A 111 6.94 -10.07 -7.70
CA GLN A 111 6.91 -11.52 -7.86
C GLN A 111 7.04 -12.16 -6.49
N ILE A 112 6.56 -13.40 -6.35
CA ILE A 112 6.59 -14.11 -5.06
C ILE A 112 8.01 -14.14 -4.47
N ASP A 113 9.02 -14.33 -5.34
CA ASP A 113 10.40 -14.48 -4.90
C ASP A 113 11.17 -13.17 -4.81
N ASP A 114 10.53 -12.03 -5.09
CA ASP A 114 11.18 -10.73 -5.00
C ASP A 114 11.46 -10.34 -3.55
N ASP A 115 12.65 -9.78 -3.32
CA ASP A 115 12.93 -9.08 -2.08
C ASP A 115 12.30 -7.68 -2.17
N ILE A 116 11.58 -7.29 -1.13
CA ILE A 116 10.93 -5.99 -1.09
C ILE A 116 11.94 -4.94 -0.62
N PRO A 117 12.18 -3.86 -1.40
CA PRO A 117 12.97 -2.74 -0.90
C PRO A 117 12.12 -1.96 0.11
N VAL A 118 12.25 -2.34 1.38
CA VAL A 118 11.35 -1.90 2.47
C VAL A 118 11.35 -0.39 2.65
N ASP A 119 12.52 0.24 2.70
CA ASP A 119 12.60 1.68 2.97
C ASP A 119 11.95 2.48 1.85
N GLU A 120 12.22 2.11 0.59
CA GLU A 120 11.64 2.77 -0.57
C GLU A 120 10.14 2.54 -0.64
N LEU A 121 9.68 1.33 -0.33
CA LEU A 121 8.24 1.04 -0.34
C LEU A 121 7.53 1.82 0.78
N LYS A 122 8.14 1.97 1.95
CA LYS A 122 7.57 2.79 3.02
C LYS A 122 7.40 4.24 2.58
N GLU A 123 8.35 4.78 1.82
CA GLU A 123 8.21 6.14 1.27
C GLU A 123 6.99 6.24 0.34
N CYS A 124 6.77 5.23 -0.49
CA CYS A 124 5.60 5.19 -1.38
C CYS A 124 4.29 5.10 -0.59
N ILE A 125 4.27 4.27 0.44
CA ILE A 125 3.10 4.12 1.32
C ILE A 125 2.81 5.44 2.04
N ARG A 126 3.85 6.07 2.60
CA ARG A 126 3.71 7.35 3.29
C ARG A 126 3.15 8.42 2.37
N ALA A 127 3.68 8.53 1.15
CA ALA A 127 3.18 9.49 0.17
C ALA A 127 1.71 9.26 -0.15
N THR A 128 1.29 7.99 -0.20
CA THR A 128 -0.11 7.63 -0.47
C THR A 128 -1.01 8.04 0.68
N LEU A 129 -0.62 7.72 1.90
CA LEU A 129 -1.44 8.01 3.09
C LEU A 129 -1.46 9.50 3.46
N THR A 130 -0.59 10.30 2.87
CA THR A 130 -0.54 11.76 3.08
C THR A 130 -0.79 12.56 1.79
N TYR A 131 -1.30 11.90 0.77
CA TYR A 131 -1.31 12.41 -0.61
C TYR A 131 -1.81 13.84 -0.75
N HIS A 132 -2.97 14.16 -0.16
CA HIS A 132 -3.56 15.50 -0.33
C HIS A 132 -2.78 16.59 0.40
N LYS A 133 -1.87 16.22 1.31
CA LYS A 133 -0.96 17.18 1.95
C LYS A 133 0.31 17.42 1.12
N VAL A 134 0.70 16.45 0.28
CA VAL A 134 2.00 16.49 -0.41
C VAL A 134 1.86 16.55 -1.94
N LYS A 135 0.65 16.42 -2.48
CA LYS A 135 0.45 16.36 -3.94
C LYS A 135 0.93 17.59 -4.69
N HIS A 136 1.05 18.72 -4.01
CA HIS A 136 1.54 19.97 -4.62
C HIS A 136 3.07 20.06 -4.64
N LEU A 137 3.76 19.14 -3.97
CA LEU A 137 5.22 19.11 -3.95
C LEU A 137 5.75 18.35 -5.17
N PRO A 138 6.92 18.71 -5.70
CA PRO A 138 7.44 18.09 -6.93
C PRO A 138 7.57 16.57 -6.85
N THR A 139 8.01 16.04 -5.72
CA THR A 139 8.25 14.60 -5.56
C THR A 139 7.48 14.02 -4.36
N LEU A 140 6.32 14.59 -4.02
CA LEU A 140 5.43 14.08 -2.96
C LEU A 140 6.15 13.93 -1.61
N ALA A 141 7.12 14.79 -1.34
CA ALA A 141 7.96 14.76 -0.12
C ALA A 141 8.83 13.50 0.00
N ILE A 142 9.05 12.80 -1.10
CA ILE A 142 9.98 11.66 -1.12
C ILE A 142 11.42 12.14 -1.33
#